data_f33c5979bbf2f9d3eb6da94cee17a337
#
_entry.id   f33c5979bbf2f9d3eb6da94cee17a337
#
_cell.length_a   1.000
_cell.length_b   1.000
_cell.length_c   1.000
_cell.angle_alpha   90.00
_cell.angle_beta   90.00
_cell.angle_gamma   90.00
#
_symmetry.space_group_name_H-M   'P 1'
#
loop_
_entity.id
_entity.type
_entity.pdbx_description
1 polymer ?
#
loop_
_entity_poly.entity_id
_entity_poly.type
_entity_poly.pdbx_seq_one_letter_code
_entity_poly.pdbx_strand_id
1 'polypeptide(L)'
;MRLKTVLSAIYTQGGKPNLVMCGPFNKQAFSTFTGRSTPMEQASSRKIVAAVDAYDSDFGKLKVVPSRNVRARDVLVLETAKCAVGHLPGSSMSAFDLAKSSDTDQGAIVSEYVLESSNEKASGGVFDNTSS
;
A
#
# COMPACT_ATOMS: atom_id res chain seq x y z
N MET A 1 12.77 16.35 6.11
CA MET A 1 11.63 15.73 5.41
C MET A 1 11.64 14.23 5.75
N ARG A 2 10.69 13.78 6.56
CA ARG A 2 10.69 12.43 7.17
C ARG A 2 10.68 11.28 6.15
N LEU A 3 10.01 11.45 5.01
CA LEU A 3 9.94 10.41 3.97
C LEU A 3 11.32 10.06 3.38
N LYS A 4 12.15 11.06 3.08
CA LYS A 4 13.50 10.82 2.55
C LYS A 4 14.39 10.06 3.55
N THR A 5 14.25 10.36 4.84
CA THR A 5 14.99 9.64 5.89
C THR A 5 14.60 8.18 5.95
N VAL A 6 13.29 7.87 5.86
CA VAL A 6 12.80 6.48 5.83
C VAL A 6 13.30 5.75 4.59
N LEU A 7 13.23 6.37 3.41
CA LEU A 7 13.73 5.78 2.17
C LEU A 7 15.23 5.47 2.23
N SER A 8 16.03 6.40 2.76
CA SER A 8 17.47 6.21 2.98
C SER A 8 17.74 5.05 3.94
N ALA A 9 16.98 4.95 5.03
CA ALA A 9 17.12 3.87 6.00
C ALA A 9 16.78 2.50 5.37
N ILE A 10 15.70 2.39 4.61
CA ILE A 10 15.31 1.18 3.90
C ILE A 10 16.39 0.78 2.89
N TYR A 11 16.89 1.74 2.11
CA TYR A 11 17.95 1.48 1.13
C TYR A 11 19.23 0.97 1.78
N THR A 12 19.64 1.55 2.89
CA THR A 12 20.83 1.11 3.66
C THR A 12 20.68 -0.33 4.17
N GLN A 13 19.45 -0.77 4.44
CA GLN A 13 19.15 -2.15 4.86
C GLN A 13 18.93 -3.11 3.68
N GLY A 14 19.18 -2.66 2.45
CA GLY A 14 19.06 -3.49 1.25
C GLY A 14 17.65 -3.63 0.69
N GLY A 15 16.68 -2.85 1.17
CA GLY A 15 15.32 -2.83 0.66
C GLY A 15 15.20 -1.97 -0.61
N LYS A 16 14.25 -2.33 -1.46
CA LYS A 16 13.87 -1.58 -2.67
C LYS A 16 12.36 -1.30 -2.65
N PRO A 17 11.91 -0.30 -1.89
CA PRO A 17 10.50 0.01 -1.80
C PRO A 17 9.97 0.46 -3.17
N ASN A 18 8.76 0.04 -3.50
CA ASN A 18 8.09 0.34 -4.75
C ASN A 18 6.68 0.94 -4.57
N LEU A 19 6.15 0.88 -3.35
CA LEU A 19 4.81 1.33 -3.05
C LEU A 19 4.79 2.26 -1.84
N VAL A 20 4.11 3.39 -1.98
CA VAL A 20 3.72 4.27 -0.87
C VAL A 20 2.21 4.19 -0.70
N MET A 21 1.77 3.76 0.46
CA MET A 21 0.36 3.70 0.81
C MET A 21 0.05 4.76 1.86
N CYS A 22 -0.93 5.60 1.60
CA CYS A 22 -1.25 6.73 2.48
C CYS A 22 -2.75 7.00 2.54
N GLY A 23 -3.18 7.70 3.58
CA GLY A 23 -4.54 8.20 3.70
C GLY A 23 -4.85 9.31 2.67
N PRO A 24 -6.12 9.67 2.48
CA PRO A 24 -6.55 10.63 1.46
C PRO A 24 -5.92 12.02 1.68
N PHE A 25 -5.77 12.46 2.92
CA PHE A 25 -5.13 13.74 3.25
C PHE A 25 -3.67 13.77 2.78
N ASN A 26 -2.90 12.76 3.13
CA ASN A 26 -1.49 12.67 2.71
C ASN A 26 -1.36 12.52 1.19
N LYS A 27 -2.32 11.85 0.52
CA LYS A 27 -2.34 11.79 -0.95
C LYS A 27 -2.48 13.17 -1.58
N GLN A 28 -3.36 14.02 -1.05
CA GLN A 28 -3.50 15.41 -1.50
C GLN A 28 -2.21 16.19 -1.27
N ALA A 29 -1.57 16.02 -0.10
CA ALA A 29 -0.27 16.64 0.18
C ALA A 29 0.82 16.20 -0.80
N PHE A 30 0.86 14.91 -1.18
CA PHE A 30 1.77 14.43 -2.23
C PHE A 30 1.53 15.13 -3.57
N SER A 31 0.28 15.40 -3.92
CA SER A 31 -0.08 16.10 -5.17
C SER A 31 0.37 17.56 -5.20
N THR A 32 0.67 18.16 -4.04
CA THR A 32 1.21 19.54 -3.94
C THR A 32 2.74 19.59 -4.06
N PHE A 33 3.43 18.46 -4.10
CA PHE A 33 4.89 18.44 -4.24
C PHE A 33 5.29 18.83 -5.67
N THR A 34 5.71 20.06 -5.85
CA THR A 34 6.06 20.67 -7.13
C THR A 34 7.52 20.49 -7.56
N GLY A 35 8.29 19.66 -6.92
CA GLY A 35 9.69 19.46 -7.24
C GLY A 35 9.99 18.08 -7.83
N ARG A 36 10.20 17.96 -9.13
CA ARG A 36 10.53 16.72 -9.86
C ARG A 36 9.44 15.64 -9.92
N SER A 37 8.17 16.00 -9.88
CA SER A 37 7.18 15.16 -10.51
C SER A 37 7.37 15.35 -12.03
N THR A 38 7.92 14.36 -12.70
CA THR A 38 7.89 14.34 -14.14
C THR A 38 6.43 14.37 -14.55
N PRO A 39 5.93 15.39 -15.24
CA PRO A 39 4.62 15.30 -15.83
C PRO A 39 4.72 14.12 -16.80
N MET A 40 4.09 13.01 -16.45
CA MET A 40 4.00 11.87 -17.36
C MET A 40 3.35 12.38 -18.63
N GLU A 41 4.17 12.38 -19.68
CA GLU A 41 3.85 12.47 -21.10
C GLU A 41 2.59 13.26 -21.46
N GLN A 42 2.85 14.38 -22.15
CA GLN A 42 1.95 15.01 -23.11
C GLN A 42 0.48 14.67 -22.92
N ALA A 43 -0.09 15.16 -21.85
CA ALA A 43 -1.54 15.32 -21.85
C ALA A 43 -1.87 16.21 -23.04
N SER A 44 -2.55 15.66 -24.02
CA SER A 44 -3.16 16.45 -25.08
C SER A 44 -3.80 17.66 -24.41
N SER A 45 -3.58 18.81 -24.93
CA SER A 45 -3.69 20.19 -24.42
C SER A 45 -5.01 20.60 -23.71
N ARG A 46 -5.77 19.66 -23.16
CA ARG A 46 -7.06 19.89 -22.51
C ARG A 46 -7.29 19.15 -21.18
N LYS A 47 -6.30 18.43 -20.65
CA LYS A 47 -6.45 17.67 -19.41
C LYS A 47 -5.58 18.26 -18.30
N ILE A 48 -6.19 18.85 -17.28
CA ILE A 48 -5.50 19.28 -16.07
C ILE A 48 -5.22 18.02 -15.24
N VAL A 49 -3.97 17.63 -15.09
CA VAL A 49 -3.56 16.53 -14.21
C VAL A 49 -3.11 17.12 -12.89
N ALA A 50 -3.95 17.00 -11.88
CA ALA A 50 -3.69 17.48 -10.52
C ALA A 50 -3.23 16.38 -9.55
N ALA A 51 -3.06 15.13 -10.04
CA ALA A 51 -2.73 13.99 -9.18
C ALA A 51 -1.34 13.46 -9.49
N VAL A 52 -0.55 13.19 -8.43
CA VAL A 52 0.74 12.51 -8.50
C VAL A 52 0.52 11.04 -8.15
N ASP A 53 0.66 10.14 -9.11
CA ASP A 53 0.55 8.69 -8.90
C ASP A 53 1.91 8.01 -8.78
N ALA A 54 2.97 8.65 -9.23
CA ALA A 54 4.33 8.19 -9.10
C ALA A 54 5.22 9.28 -8.49
N TYR A 55 6.03 8.88 -7.54
CA TYR A 55 7.04 9.74 -6.91
C TYR A 55 8.43 9.21 -7.28
N ASP A 56 9.19 10.01 -8.03
CA ASP A 56 10.59 9.73 -8.33
C ASP A 56 11.45 10.19 -7.16
N SER A 57 12.01 9.23 -6.44
CA SER A 57 12.97 9.48 -5.36
C SER A 57 14.39 9.21 -5.81
N ASP A 58 15.38 9.66 -5.02
CA ASP A 58 16.79 9.37 -5.27
C ASP A 58 17.10 7.85 -5.21
N PHE A 59 16.18 7.05 -4.64
CA PHE A 59 16.32 5.60 -4.43
C PHE A 59 15.41 4.75 -5.33
N GLY A 60 14.68 5.37 -6.26
CA GLY A 60 13.81 4.68 -7.21
C GLY A 60 12.42 5.29 -7.33
N LYS A 61 11.63 4.69 -8.21
CA LYS A 61 10.25 5.10 -8.47
C LYS A 61 9.30 4.44 -7.49
N LEU A 62 8.49 5.24 -6.84
CA LEU A 62 7.47 4.81 -5.89
C LEU A 62 6.08 5.11 -6.44
N LYS A 63 5.21 4.11 -6.44
CA LYS A 63 3.79 4.31 -6.75
C LYS A 63 3.07 4.80 -5.50
N VAL A 64 2.34 5.91 -5.60
CA VAL A 64 1.58 6.48 -4.49
C VAL A 64 0.12 6.10 -4.60
N VAL A 65 -0.35 5.23 -3.70
CA VAL A 65 -1.71 4.69 -3.69
C VAL A 65 -2.46 5.15 -2.44
N PRO A 66 -3.63 5.77 -2.58
CA PRO A 66 -4.48 6.07 -1.44
C PRO A 66 -5.13 4.79 -0.90
N SER A 67 -5.20 4.67 0.42
CA SER A 67 -5.91 3.60 1.10
C SER A 67 -6.82 4.15 2.19
N ARG A 68 -8.05 3.63 2.25
CA ARG A 68 -9.01 4.00 3.30
C ARG A 68 -8.66 3.40 4.67
N ASN A 69 -7.86 2.32 4.65
CA ASN A 69 -7.50 1.58 5.87
C ASN A 69 -6.26 2.15 6.55
N VAL A 70 -5.53 3.05 5.88
CA VAL A 70 -4.39 3.75 6.46
C VAL A 70 -4.88 5.01 7.17
N ARG A 71 -4.41 5.22 8.39
CA ARG A 71 -4.74 6.42 9.18
C ARG A 71 -4.35 7.68 8.40
N ALA A 72 -5.14 8.74 8.52
CA ALA A 72 -4.91 9.99 7.78
C ALA A 72 -3.52 10.60 8.00
N ARG A 73 -2.92 10.34 9.16
CA ARG A 73 -1.61 10.89 9.59
C ARG A 73 -0.42 9.98 9.27
N ASP A 74 -0.68 8.79 8.73
CA ASP A 74 0.35 7.78 8.51
C ASP A 74 0.62 7.59 7.01
N VAL A 75 1.87 7.26 6.71
CA VAL A 75 2.34 6.91 5.36
C VAL A 75 3.17 5.65 5.48
N LEU A 76 2.79 4.62 4.76
CA LEU A 76 3.51 3.35 4.69
C LEU A 76 4.33 3.31 3.41
N VAL A 77 5.57 2.86 3.53
CA VAL A 77 6.50 2.64 2.42
C VAL A 77 6.80 1.15 2.37
N LEU A 78 6.40 0.49 1.32
CA LEU A 78 6.39 -0.96 1.24
C LEU A 78 7.21 -1.47 0.05
N GLU A 79 7.89 -2.59 0.27
CA GLU A 79 8.43 -3.43 -0.79
C GLU A 79 7.49 -4.61 -1.01
N THR A 80 6.63 -4.51 -2.02
CA THR A 80 5.58 -5.52 -2.27
C THR A 80 6.14 -6.90 -2.64
N ALA A 81 7.35 -6.95 -3.19
CA ALA A 81 8.03 -8.21 -3.51
C ALA A 81 8.36 -9.07 -2.26
N LYS A 82 8.39 -8.45 -1.08
CA LYS A 82 8.66 -9.11 0.20
C LYS A 82 7.40 -9.41 1.00
N CYS A 83 6.24 -9.07 0.46
CA CYS A 83 4.94 -9.33 1.08
C CYS A 83 4.18 -10.40 0.28
N ALA A 84 3.64 -11.37 0.95
CA ALA A 84 2.79 -12.39 0.35
C ALA A 84 1.58 -12.68 1.24
N VAL A 85 0.53 -13.24 0.66
CA VAL A 85 -0.62 -13.76 1.41
C VAL A 85 -0.56 -15.27 1.35
N GLY A 86 -0.31 -15.89 2.51
CA GLY A 86 -0.33 -17.35 2.67
C GLY A 86 -1.72 -17.82 3.06
N HIS A 87 -2.21 -18.88 2.43
CA HIS A 87 -3.44 -19.57 2.81
C HIS A 87 -3.10 -20.90 3.47
N LEU A 88 -3.86 -21.27 4.50
CA LEU A 88 -3.75 -22.60 5.06
C LEU A 88 -4.17 -23.64 4.01
N PRO A 89 -3.38 -24.70 3.77
CA PRO A 89 -3.76 -25.74 2.82
C PRO A 89 -5.16 -26.31 3.10
N GLY A 90 -6.03 -26.27 2.10
CA GLY A 90 -7.43 -26.72 2.22
C GLY A 90 -8.42 -25.68 2.76
N SER A 91 -7.95 -24.50 3.19
CA SER A 91 -8.79 -23.42 3.77
C SER A 91 -8.89 -22.18 2.87
N SER A 92 -8.56 -22.28 1.60
CA SER A 92 -8.72 -21.15 0.66
C SER A 92 -10.16 -21.12 0.15
N MET A 93 -11.04 -20.37 0.85
CA MET A 93 -12.46 -20.23 0.49
C MET A 93 -13.17 -21.57 0.29
N SER A 94 -12.98 -22.52 1.20
CA SER A 94 -13.67 -23.80 1.16
C SER A 94 -15.12 -23.64 1.61
N ALA A 95 -16.04 -24.08 0.78
CA ALA A 95 -17.46 -24.18 1.12
C ALA A 95 -17.78 -25.61 1.56
N PHE A 96 -18.54 -25.75 2.64
CA PHE A 96 -19.05 -27.03 3.11
C PHE A 96 -20.46 -26.87 3.65
N ASP A 97 -21.23 -27.95 3.51
CA ASP A 97 -22.60 -27.99 4.00
C ASP A 97 -22.60 -28.30 5.50
N LEU A 98 -23.39 -27.55 6.23
CA LEU A 98 -23.65 -27.78 7.64
C LEU A 98 -24.77 -28.79 7.85
N ALA A 99 -24.78 -29.45 9.01
CA ALA A 99 -25.87 -30.38 9.36
C ALA A 99 -27.22 -29.65 9.37
N LYS A 100 -28.22 -30.25 8.75
CA LYS A 100 -29.59 -29.71 8.76
C LYS A 100 -30.15 -29.74 10.17
N SER A 101 -30.53 -28.57 10.67
CA SER A 101 -31.24 -28.41 11.94
C SER A 101 -32.76 -28.22 11.76
N SER A 102 -33.21 -28.00 10.55
CA SER A 102 -34.61 -27.83 10.12
C SER A 102 -34.73 -28.13 8.62
N ASP A 103 -35.83 -27.78 7.99
CA ASP A 103 -36.06 -27.92 6.55
C ASP A 103 -35.27 -26.91 5.67
N THR A 104 -34.25 -26.28 6.25
CA THR A 104 -33.35 -25.33 5.60
C THR A 104 -31.98 -25.93 5.33
N ASP A 105 -31.45 -25.74 4.12
CA ASP A 105 -30.08 -26.07 3.77
C ASP A 105 -29.16 -24.92 4.28
N GLN A 106 -28.15 -25.28 5.07
CA GLN A 106 -27.19 -24.35 5.64
C GLN A 106 -25.79 -24.72 5.13
N GLY A 107 -25.05 -23.70 4.68
CA GLY A 107 -23.66 -23.85 4.28
C GLY A 107 -22.76 -22.82 4.98
N ALA A 108 -21.48 -23.14 5.11
CA ALA A 108 -20.47 -22.23 5.60
C ALA A 108 -19.33 -22.10 4.59
N ILE A 109 -18.79 -20.90 4.47
CA ILE A 109 -17.56 -20.62 3.71
C ILE A 109 -16.49 -20.20 4.73
N VAL A 110 -15.39 -20.90 4.73
CA VAL A 110 -14.25 -20.62 5.61
C VAL A 110 -13.03 -20.30 4.78
N SER A 111 -12.31 -19.25 5.19
CA SER A 111 -11.03 -18.90 4.61
C SER A 111 -10.07 -18.52 5.73
N GLU A 112 -8.92 -19.17 5.76
CA GLU A 112 -7.85 -18.88 6.70
C GLU A 112 -6.63 -18.42 5.93
N TYR A 113 -6.17 -17.21 6.23
CA TYR A 113 -5.03 -16.61 5.56
C TYR A 113 -4.21 -15.74 6.52
N VAL A 114 -2.96 -15.52 6.18
CA VAL A 114 -2.01 -14.69 6.92
C VAL A 114 -1.21 -13.84 5.97
N LEU A 115 -0.85 -12.64 6.41
CA LEU A 115 0.12 -11.81 5.71
C LEU A 115 1.53 -12.26 6.10
N GLU A 116 2.31 -12.67 5.10
CA GLU A 116 3.72 -12.98 5.23
C GLU A 116 4.55 -11.75 4.85
N SER A 117 5.54 -11.42 5.69
CA SER A 117 6.56 -10.42 5.38
C SER A 117 7.93 -11.05 5.54
N SER A 118 8.63 -11.26 4.43
CA SER A 118 9.94 -11.95 4.43
C SER A 118 11.06 -11.10 4.98
N ASN A 119 10.94 -9.76 4.95
CA ASN A 119 11.95 -8.84 5.48
C ASN A 119 11.29 -7.58 6.04
N GLU A 120 11.24 -7.45 7.35
CA GLU A 120 10.66 -6.28 8.02
C GLU A 120 11.40 -4.97 7.71
N LYS A 121 12.71 -5.03 7.50
CA LYS A 121 13.57 -3.86 7.23
C LYS A 121 13.47 -3.33 5.80
N ALA A 122 12.85 -4.09 4.90
CA ALA A 122 12.58 -3.66 3.53
C ALA A 122 11.38 -2.72 3.41
N SER A 123 10.62 -2.58 4.48
CA SER A 123 9.45 -1.71 4.55
C SER A 123 9.58 -0.75 5.73
N GLY A 124 8.88 0.36 5.67
CA GLY A 124 8.91 1.35 6.76
C GLY A 124 7.69 2.26 6.72
N GLY A 125 7.63 3.17 7.65
CA GLY A 125 6.53 4.11 7.71
C GLY A 125 6.90 5.44 8.34
N VAL A 126 6.11 6.44 8.04
CA VAL A 126 6.11 7.72 8.72
C VAL A 126 4.79 7.85 9.45
N PHE A 127 4.85 7.92 10.75
CA PHE A 127 3.68 7.95 11.63
C PHE A 127 3.51 9.33 12.25
N ASP A 128 2.27 9.64 12.62
CA ASP A 128 1.89 10.88 13.30
C ASP A 128 2.34 12.15 12.57
N ASN A 129 2.18 12.21 11.27
CA ASN A 129 2.34 13.45 10.53
C ASN A 129 1.29 14.46 10.99
N THR A 130 1.73 15.72 11.22
CA THR A 130 0.80 16.78 11.57
C THR A 130 -0.06 17.11 10.36
N SER A 131 -1.37 16.98 10.52
CA SER A 131 -2.37 17.47 9.57
C SER A 131 -2.76 18.89 9.99
N SER A 132 -1.94 19.86 9.69
CA SER A 132 -2.30 21.27 9.81
C SER A 132 -2.44 21.89 8.44
#